data_8b7b841ca1b3877561994b448e920b22
#
_entry.id   8b7b841ca1b3877561994b448e920b22
#
_cell.length_a   1.000
_cell.length_b   1.000
_cell.length_c   1.000
_cell.angle_alpha   90.00
_cell.angle_beta   90.00
_cell.angle_gamma   90.00
#
_symmetry.space_group_name_H-M   'P 1'
#
loop_
_entity.id
_entity.type
_entity.pdbx_description
1 polymer ?
#
loop_
_entity_poly.entity_id
_entity_poly.type
_entity_poly.pdbx_seq_one_letter_code
_entity_poly.pdbx_strand_id
1 'polypeptide(L)'
;MNQLSPSPVLASTPVAVHRGARVAIISASWHPDIVHQARDAALAEFKRNGLSPAQIALFDVPGAFEIPLLARKLARSGRYDAIVACALVVNGGIYRHEFVTAAVIDGLMRVQLDTEVPVMSAVLTPRDFHDHEEHVRFFREHFVKKGTEVAQACLQTMAYLRALASPTMAAAPATAPGQ
;
A
#
# COMPACT_ATOMS: atom_id res chain seq x y z
N MET A 1 -18.49 -24.63 7.76
CA MET A 1 -18.55 -23.61 6.67
C MET A 1 -19.01 -22.31 7.30
N ASN A 2 -18.07 -21.44 7.64
CA ASN A 2 -18.39 -20.12 8.20
C ASN A 2 -18.04 -19.09 7.12
N GLN A 3 -19.06 -18.72 6.34
CA GLN A 3 -18.94 -17.59 5.42
C GLN A 3 -18.93 -16.32 6.28
N LEU A 4 -17.75 -15.74 6.47
CA LEU A 4 -17.66 -14.39 6.96
C LEU A 4 -18.28 -13.48 5.89
N SER A 5 -19.43 -12.92 6.20
CA SER A 5 -20.05 -11.88 5.39
C SER A 5 -19.03 -10.76 5.17
N PRO A 6 -18.89 -10.24 3.95
CA PRO A 6 -18.02 -9.10 3.73
C PRO A 6 -18.51 -7.95 4.62
N SER A 7 -17.60 -7.42 5.44
CA SER A 7 -17.86 -6.19 6.19
C SER A 7 -18.39 -5.13 5.23
N PRO A 8 -19.39 -4.33 5.64
CA PRO A 8 -19.88 -3.27 4.79
C PRO A 8 -18.69 -2.36 4.47
N VAL A 9 -18.35 -2.29 3.19
CA VAL A 9 -17.43 -1.27 2.68
C VAL A 9 -18.06 0.04 3.08
N LEU A 10 -17.45 0.75 4.02
CA LEU A 10 -17.84 2.11 4.35
C LEU A 10 -17.94 2.86 3.04
N ALA A 11 -19.14 3.33 2.71
CA ALA A 11 -19.38 4.12 1.51
C ALA A 11 -18.35 5.24 1.52
N SER A 12 -17.42 5.18 0.58
CA SER A 12 -16.30 6.09 0.51
C SER A 12 -16.82 7.46 0.13
N THR A 13 -17.05 8.32 1.12
CA THR A 13 -17.05 9.76 0.88
C THR A 13 -15.73 10.07 0.16
N PRO A 14 -15.73 10.78 -0.97
CA PRO A 14 -14.51 11.13 -1.66
C PRO A 14 -13.55 11.79 -0.66
N VAL A 15 -12.44 11.14 -0.38
CA VAL A 15 -11.41 11.70 0.50
C VAL A 15 -10.76 12.82 -0.28
N ALA A 16 -11.01 14.07 0.10
CA ALA A 16 -10.41 15.22 -0.56
C ALA A 16 -8.88 15.15 -0.38
N VAL A 17 -8.20 14.78 -1.46
CA VAL A 17 -6.74 14.73 -1.47
C VAL A 17 -6.19 16.14 -1.41
N HIS A 18 -5.22 16.36 -0.55
CA HIS A 18 -4.53 17.64 -0.45
C HIS A 18 -3.81 17.97 -1.77
N ARG A 19 -3.94 19.22 -2.23
CA ARG A 19 -3.35 19.71 -3.49
C ARG A 19 -1.83 19.51 -3.63
N GLY A 20 -1.09 19.28 -2.54
CA GLY A 20 0.34 19.05 -2.55
C GLY A 20 0.78 17.61 -2.24
N ALA A 21 -0.16 16.68 -1.99
CA ALA A 21 0.16 15.30 -1.62
C ALA A 21 0.98 14.60 -2.70
N ARG A 22 2.04 13.89 -2.31
CA ARG A 22 2.91 13.14 -3.21
C ARG A 22 3.03 11.69 -2.75
N VAL A 23 2.87 10.76 -3.66
CA VAL A 23 2.92 9.32 -3.39
C VAL A 23 4.03 8.69 -4.20
N ALA A 24 4.79 7.76 -3.61
CA ALA A 24 5.69 6.88 -4.31
C ALA A 24 5.08 5.48 -4.41
N ILE A 25 5.14 4.85 -5.58
CA ILE A 25 4.78 3.44 -5.79
C ILE A 25 6.06 2.69 -6.12
N ILE A 26 6.38 1.66 -5.32
CA ILE A 26 7.54 0.79 -5.53
C ILE A 26 7.03 -0.58 -5.98
N SER A 27 7.52 -1.07 -7.11
CA SER A 27 7.12 -2.37 -7.67
C SER A 27 8.31 -3.30 -7.80
N ALA A 28 8.16 -4.55 -7.35
CA ALA A 28 9.13 -5.60 -7.63
C ALA A 28 9.01 -6.09 -9.09
N SER A 29 10.14 -6.43 -9.71
CA SER A 29 10.22 -6.87 -11.10
C SER A 29 10.02 -8.38 -11.29
N TRP A 30 9.84 -9.15 -10.22
CA TRP A 30 9.47 -10.57 -10.33
C TRP A 30 7.97 -10.68 -10.61
N HIS A 31 7.59 -11.51 -11.59
CA HIS A 31 6.21 -11.60 -12.13
C HIS A 31 5.64 -10.22 -12.50
N PRO A 32 6.32 -9.46 -13.37
CA PRO A 32 5.93 -8.07 -13.65
C PRO A 32 4.53 -7.97 -14.27
N ASP A 33 4.13 -8.97 -15.04
CA ASP A 33 2.81 -9.09 -15.65
C ASP A 33 1.66 -9.20 -14.63
N ILE A 34 1.96 -9.64 -13.40
CA ILE A 34 1.01 -9.68 -12.28
C ILE A 34 1.20 -8.44 -11.40
N VAL A 35 2.42 -8.15 -10.96
CA VAL A 35 2.71 -7.07 -10.01
C VAL A 35 2.33 -5.70 -10.57
N HIS A 36 2.58 -5.47 -11.85
CA HIS A 36 2.25 -4.20 -12.50
C HIS A 36 0.73 -3.97 -12.60
N GLN A 37 -0.11 -5.01 -12.52
CA GLN A 37 -1.56 -4.82 -12.44
C GLN A 37 -1.95 -4.05 -11.17
N ALA A 38 -1.31 -4.35 -10.02
CA ALA A 38 -1.57 -3.62 -8.78
C ALA A 38 -1.03 -2.18 -8.87
N ARG A 39 0.18 -1.98 -9.40
CA ARG A 39 0.76 -0.66 -9.63
C ARG A 39 -0.16 0.21 -10.49
N ASP A 40 -0.59 -0.31 -11.62
CA ASP A 40 -1.36 0.44 -12.60
C ASP A 40 -2.79 0.73 -12.10
N ALA A 41 -3.40 -0.21 -11.39
CA ALA A 41 -4.68 -0.01 -10.72
C ALA A 41 -4.58 1.04 -9.60
N ALA A 42 -3.51 1.01 -8.79
CA ALA A 42 -3.27 2.03 -7.77
C ALA A 42 -3.06 3.41 -8.39
N LEU A 43 -2.26 3.49 -9.46
CA LEU A 43 -2.06 4.73 -10.22
C LEU A 43 -3.39 5.30 -10.76
N ALA A 44 -4.23 4.43 -11.33
CA ALA A 44 -5.54 4.82 -11.84
C ALA A 44 -6.46 5.32 -10.72
N GLU A 45 -6.45 4.66 -9.55
CA GLU A 45 -7.24 5.05 -8.39
C GLU A 45 -6.78 6.39 -7.82
N PHE A 46 -5.48 6.64 -7.69
CA PHE A 46 -4.95 7.94 -7.27
C PHE A 46 -5.37 9.06 -8.22
N LYS A 47 -5.28 8.85 -9.54
CA LYS A 47 -5.73 9.83 -10.55
C LYS A 47 -7.23 10.10 -10.44
N ARG A 48 -8.05 9.08 -10.24
CA ARG A 48 -9.51 9.21 -10.05
C ARG A 48 -9.86 10.05 -8.84
N ASN A 49 -9.02 10.00 -7.80
CA ASN A 49 -9.17 10.81 -6.59
C ASN A 49 -8.40 12.14 -6.64
N GLY A 50 -7.98 12.61 -7.81
CA GLY A 50 -7.48 13.96 -8.05
C GLY A 50 -5.98 14.17 -7.92
N LEU A 51 -5.17 13.11 -7.75
CA LEU A 51 -3.70 13.25 -7.86
C LEU A 51 -3.31 13.38 -9.34
N SER A 52 -2.52 14.39 -9.65
CA SER A 52 -1.92 14.54 -10.96
C SER A 52 -0.76 13.55 -11.15
N PRO A 53 -0.39 13.20 -12.38
CA PRO A 53 0.77 12.35 -12.66
C PRO A 53 2.08 12.87 -12.04
N ALA A 54 2.26 14.18 -11.94
CA ALA A 54 3.45 14.81 -11.33
C ALA A 54 3.56 14.59 -9.81
N GLN A 55 2.47 14.15 -9.17
CA GLN A 55 2.42 13.86 -7.74
C GLN A 55 2.69 12.38 -7.43
N ILE A 56 2.80 11.53 -8.44
CA ILE A 56 2.98 10.09 -8.28
C ILE A 56 4.29 9.69 -8.93
N ALA A 57 5.23 9.18 -8.12
CA ALA A 57 6.50 8.66 -8.61
C ALA A 57 6.49 7.13 -8.62
N LEU A 58 6.95 6.53 -9.70
CA LEU A 58 7.05 5.09 -9.87
C LEU A 58 8.50 4.65 -9.77
N PHE A 59 8.74 3.57 -9.05
CA PHE A 59 10.06 2.97 -8.85
C PHE A 59 9.95 1.46 -9.03
N ASP A 60 10.78 0.91 -9.92
CA ASP A 60 10.92 -0.53 -10.07
C ASP A 60 12.20 -1.00 -9.39
N VAL A 61 12.10 -2.09 -8.62
CA VAL A 61 13.22 -2.74 -7.93
C VAL A 61 13.34 -4.21 -8.36
N PRO A 62 14.51 -4.84 -8.24
CA PRO A 62 14.70 -6.22 -8.68
C PRO A 62 13.72 -7.21 -8.05
N GLY A 63 13.52 -7.14 -6.74
CA GLY A 63 12.64 -8.05 -6.01
C GLY A 63 11.96 -7.39 -4.82
N ALA A 64 11.15 -8.14 -4.11
CA ALA A 64 10.47 -7.67 -2.91
C ALA A 64 11.44 -7.28 -1.79
N PHE A 65 12.59 -7.97 -1.70
CA PHE A 65 13.59 -7.76 -0.65
C PHE A 65 14.23 -6.37 -0.68
N GLU A 66 14.29 -5.72 -1.84
CA GLU A 66 14.85 -4.39 -2.02
C GLU A 66 13.86 -3.26 -1.64
N ILE A 67 12.57 -3.58 -1.52
CA ILE A 67 11.52 -2.58 -1.28
C ILE A 67 11.71 -1.84 0.06
N PRO A 68 11.97 -2.50 1.21
CA PRO A 68 12.02 -1.81 2.49
C PRO A 68 13.12 -0.75 2.57
N LEU A 69 14.29 -1.00 1.99
CA LEU A 69 15.38 -0.03 2.00
C LEU A 69 15.03 1.19 1.13
N LEU A 70 14.47 0.98 -0.07
CA LEU A 70 14.05 2.08 -0.94
C LEU A 70 12.92 2.88 -0.28
N ALA A 71 11.92 2.21 0.29
CA ALA A 71 10.83 2.83 1.03
C ALA A 71 11.37 3.75 2.15
N ARG A 72 12.33 3.25 2.94
CA ARG A 72 12.96 4.06 4.00
C ARG A 72 13.67 5.29 3.45
N LYS A 73 14.38 5.17 2.33
CA LYS A 73 15.06 6.30 1.68
C LYS A 73 14.07 7.33 1.16
N LEU A 74 12.98 6.89 0.53
CA LEU A 74 11.93 7.77 0.03
C LEU A 74 11.18 8.47 1.17
N ALA A 75 10.80 7.74 2.22
CA ALA A 75 10.15 8.31 3.39
C ALA A 75 11.00 9.41 4.05
N ARG A 76 12.28 9.13 4.27
CA ARG A 76 13.21 10.10 4.88
C ARG A 76 13.60 11.26 3.98
N SER A 77 13.28 11.21 2.70
CA SER A 77 13.56 12.32 1.78
C SER A 77 12.68 13.55 1.99
N GLY A 78 11.57 13.40 2.73
CA GLY A 78 10.57 14.45 2.92
C GLY A 78 9.80 14.83 1.64
N ARG A 79 9.96 14.07 0.56
CA ARG A 79 9.32 14.35 -0.73
C ARG A 79 8.01 13.64 -0.95
N TYR A 80 7.67 12.67 -0.12
CA TYR A 80 6.49 11.82 -0.27
C TYR A 80 5.72 11.74 1.04
N ASP A 81 4.41 11.87 0.95
CA ASP A 81 3.48 11.80 2.08
C ASP A 81 3.01 10.36 2.33
N ALA A 82 3.18 9.46 1.36
CA ALA A 82 2.91 8.05 1.49
C ALA A 82 3.68 7.22 0.46
N ILE A 83 3.84 5.95 0.75
CA ILE A 83 4.49 4.95 -0.11
C ILE A 83 3.56 3.76 -0.29
N VAL A 84 3.48 3.24 -1.51
CA VAL A 84 2.81 1.97 -1.83
C VAL A 84 3.86 0.98 -2.29
N ALA A 85 3.86 -0.23 -1.72
CA ALA A 85 4.75 -1.32 -2.09
C ALA A 85 3.96 -2.43 -2.78
N CYS A 86 4.37 -2.82 -4.00
CA CYS A 86 3.74 -3.85 -4.81
C CYS A 86 4.74 -4.98 -5.08
N ALA A 87 4.41 -6.20 -4.71
CA ALA A 87 5.21 -7.39 -5.02
C ALA A 87 4.36 -8.66 -4.94
N LEU A 88 4.84 -9.71 -5.57
CA LEU A 88 4.34 -11.07 -5.42
C LEU A 88 5.49 -11.94 -4.90
N VAL A 89 5.32 -12.52 -3.72
CA VAL A 89 6.28 -13.47 -3.14
C VAL A 89 5.64 -14.86 -3.15
N VAL A 90 6.23 -15.77 -3.91
CA VAL A 90 5.67 -17.11 -4.15
C VAL A 90 6.59 -18.19 -3.61
N ASN A 91 5.98 -19.36 -3.32
CA ASN A 91 6.72 -20.56 -3.01
C ASN A 91 7.31 -21.14 -4.31
N GLY A 92 8.62 -20.98 -4.50
CA GLY A 92 9.35 -21.53 -5.65
C GLY A 92 9.71 -23.01 -5.50
N GLY A 93 9.30 -23.66 -4.43
CA GLY A 93 9.52 -25.11 -4.19
C GLY A 93 10.92 -25.50 -3.74
N ILE A 94 11.91 -24.62 -3.84
CA ILE A 94 13.31 -24.92 -3.50
C ILE A 94 13.75 -24.18 -2.23
N TYR A 95 13.41 -22.87 -2.15
CA TYR A 95 13.82 -22.01 -1.04
C TYR A 95 12.62 -21.62 -0.18
N ARG A 96 12.91 -21.32 1.08
CA ARG A 96 11.90 -20.92 2.08
C ARG A 96 11.53 -19.46 1.90
N HIS A 97 10.52 -19.22 1.08
CA HIS A 97 9.99 -17.89 0.77
C HIS A 97 9.44 -17.16 2.01
N GLU A 98 9.06 -17.90 3.07
CA GLU A 98 8.52 -17.34 4.31
C GLU A 98 9.51 -16.39 4.99
N PHE A 99 10.81 -16.67 4.89
CA PHE A 99 11.84 -15.80 5.46
C PHE A 99 11.92 -14.46 4.71
N VAL A 100 11.83 -14.50 3.39
CA VAL A 100 11.78 -13.27 2.57
C VAL A 100 10.50 -12.49 2.86
N THR A 101 9.36 -13.19 2.90
CA THR A 101 8.07 -12.61 3.22
C THR A 101 8.08 -11.89 4.56
N ALA A 102 8.51 -12.59 5.64
CA ALA A 102 8.57 -12.01 6.98
C ALA A 102 9.50 -10.78 7.00
N ALA A 103 10.72 -10.90 6.45
CA ALA A 103 11.68 -9.80 6.42
C ALA A 103 11.15 -8.56 5.68
N VAL A 104 10.44 -8.76 4.57
CA VAL A 104 9.87 -7.66 3.77
C VAL A 104 8.72 -6.99 4.53
N ILE A 105 7.75 -7.76 5.01
CA ILE A 105 6.58 -7.22 5.72
C ILE A 105 7.00 -6.51 7.00
N ASP A 106 7.86 -7.11 7.82
CA ASP A 106 8.40 -6.49 9.03
C ASP A 106 9.21 -5.24 8.71
N GLY A 107 10.00 -5.30 7.62
CA GLY A 107 10.77 -4.16 7.14
C GLY A 107 9.89 -2.99 6.74
N LEU A 108 8.79 -3.21 6.02
CA LEU A 108 7.82 -2.16 5.63
C LEU A 108 7.14 -1.55 6.85
N MET A 109 6.67 -2.38 7.79
CA MET A 109 6.05 -1.91 9.03
C MET A 109 7.02 -1.04 9.85
N ARG A 110 8.28 -1.49 9.97
CA ARG A 110 9.33 -0.74 10.67
C ARG A 110 9.62 0.61 10.00
N VAL A 111 9.69 0.65 8.66
CA VAL A 111 9.86 1.92 7.94
C VAL A 111 8.74 2.88 8.26
N GLN A 112 7.48 2.41 8.21
CA GLN A 112 6.31 3.22 8.50
C GLN A 112 6.35 3.80 9.93
N LEU A 113 6.65 2.97 10.94
CA LEU A 113 6.71 3.39 12.34
C LEU A 113 7.91 4.30 12.63
N ASP A 114 9.08 4.02 12.04
CA ASP A 114 10.32 4.80 12.25
C ASP A 114 10.29 6.17 11.55
N THR A 115 9.46 6.35 10.54
CA THR A 115 9.45 7.57 9.71
C THR A 115 8.15 8.35 9.79
N GLU A 116 7.10 7.75 10.38
CA GLU A 116 5.74 8.29 10.43
C GLU A 116 5.14 8.58 9.05
N VAL A 117 5.76 8.05 7.98
CA VAL A 117 5.23 8.08 6.61
C VAL A 117 4.51 6.77 6.34
N PRO A 118 3.22 6.79 5.97
CA PRO A 118 2.46 5.59 5.64
C PRO A 118 3.13 4.76 4.55
N VAL A 119 3.30 3.47 4.80
CA VAL A 119 3.81 2.50 3.82
C VAL A 119 2.75 1.43 3.62
N MET A 120 1.96 1.58 2.58
CA MET A 120 0.86 0.67 2.26
C MET A 120 1.38 -0.55 1.51
N SER A 121 0.95 -1.75 1.94
CA SER A 121 1.44 -3.00 1.37
C SER A 121 0.42 -3.65 0.44
N ALA A 122 0.81 -3.77 -0.83
CA ALA A 122 0.31 -4.74 -1.80
C ALA A 122 1.40 -5.79 -2.12
N VAL A 123 2.23 -6.12 -1.11
CA VAL A 123 3.15 -7.25 -1.16
C VAL A 123 2.34 -8.49 -0.81
N LEU A 124 1.95 -9.27 -1.82
CA LEU A 124 1.05 -10.40 -1.67
C LEU A 124 1.82 -11.71 -1.63
N THR A 125 1.37 -12.59 -0.75
CA THR A 125 2.07 -13.82 -0.38
C THR A 125 1.08 -14.99 -0.42
N PRO A 126 0.67 -15.44 -1.61
CA PRO A 126 -0.28 -16.55 -1.73
C PRO A 126 0.28 -17.83 -1.10
N ARG A 127 -0.60 -18.64 -0.53
CA ARG A 127 -0.21 -19.96 0.01
C ARG A 127 0.26 -20.89 -1.10
N ASP A 128 -0.48 -20.89 -2.20
CA ASP A 128 -0.21 -21.71 -3.37
C ASP A 128 -0.18 -20.81 -4.60
N PHE A 129 0.90 -20.91 -5.35
CA PHE A 129 1.05 -20.31 -6.66
C PHE A 129 1.68 -21.33 -7.58
N HIS A 130 1.05 -21.55 -8.72
CA HIS A 130 1.59 -22.39 -9.78
C HIS A 130 1.70 -21.55 -11.04
N ASP A 131 2.82 -21.68 -11.74
CA ASP A 131 3.09 -20.94 -12.98
C ASP A 131 2.39 -21.58 -14.18
N HIS A 132 1.05 -21.71 -14.09
CA HIS A 132 0.21 -22.11 -15.21
C HIS A 132 -0.86 -21.04 -15.48
N GLU A 133 -1.37 -21.03 -16.69
CA GLU A 133 -2.18 -19.94 -17.24
C GLU A 133 -3.38 -19.54 -16.36
N GLU A 134 -4.06 -20.51 -15.77
CA GLU A 134 -5.25 -20.26 -14.94
C GLU A 134 -4.91 -19.49 -13.66
N HIS A 135 -3.83 -19.87 -12.93
CA HIS A 135 -3.38 -19.16 -11.76
C HIS A 135 -2.84 -17.78 -12.10
N VAL A 136 -2.04 -17.68 -13.15
CA VAL A 136 -1.50 -16.38 -13.61
C VAL A 136 -2.64 -15.42 -13.95
N ARG A 137 -3.69 -15.89 -14.66
CA ARG A 137 -4.88 -15.08 -14.97
C ARG A 137 -5.60 -14.64 -13.71
N PHE A 138 -5.86 -15.57 -12.78
CA PHE A 138 -6.49 -15.25 -11.49
C PHE A 138 -5.73 -14.16 -10.74
N PHE A 139 -4.40 -14.29 -10.61
CA PHE A 139 -3.60 -13.33 -9.89
C PHE A 139 -3.50 -11.98 -10.60
N ARG A 140 -3.46 -11.93 -11.92
CA ARG A 140 -3.56 -10.67 -12.67
C ARG A 140 -4.82 -9.90 -12.31
N GLU A 141 -5.99 -10.55 -12.35
CA GLU A 141 -7.26 -9.93 -11.99
C GLU A 141 -7.30 -9.53 -10.50
N HIS A 142 -6.82 -10.42 -9.63
CA HIS A 142 -6.78 -10.16 -8.19
C HIS A 142 -5.88 -8.99 -7.84
N PHE A 143 -4.74 -8.82 -8.51
CA PHE A 143 -3.83 -7.70 -8.29
C PHE A 143 -4.43 -6.36 -8.72
N VAL A 144 -5.27 -6.31 -9.76
CA VAL A 144 -6.04 -5.10 -10.09
C VAL A 144 -6.91 -4.67 -8.90
N LYS A 145 -7.64 -5.60 -8.31
CA LYS A 145 -8.46 -5.34 -7.12
C LYS A 145 -7.60 -4.84 -5.96
N LYS A 146 -6.48 -5.53 -5.68
CA LYS A 146 -5.56 -5.17 -4.58
C LYS A 146 -4.87 -3.83 -4.80
N GLY A 147 -4.55 -3.46 -6.02
CA GLY A 147 -4.03 -2.15 -6.37
C GLY A 147 -5.03 -1.03 -6.07
N THR A 148 -6.28 -1.23 -6.40
CA THR A 148 -7.36 -0.28 -6.05
C THR A 148 -7.53 -0.16 -4.54
N GLU A 149 -7.62 -1.29 -3.83
CA GLU A 149 -7.78 -1.33 -2.38
C GLU A 149 -6.63 -0.63 -1.63
N VAL A 150 -5.38 -0.88 -2.04
CA VAL A 150 -4.21 -0.28 -1.40
C VAL A 150 -4.14 1.23 -1.62
N ALA A 151 -4.55 1.71 -2.79
CA ALA A 151 -4.61 3.14 -3.06
C ALA A 151 -5.69 3.83 -2.23
N GLN A 152 -6.85 3.22 -2.08
CA GLN A 152 -7.93 3.74 -1.22
C GLN A 152 -7.49 3.78 0.25
N ALA A 153 -6.87 2.72 0.76
CA ALA A 153 -6.31 2.69 2.11
C ALA A 153 -5.25 3.78 2.31
N CYS A 154 -4.38 3.99 1.31
CA CYS A 154 -3.38 5.05 1.30
C CYS A 154 -4.01 6.45 1.44
N LEU A 155 -5.01 6.75 0.63
CA LEU A 155 -5.71 8.03 0.64
C LEU A 155 -6.40 8.30 1.98
N GLN A 156 -7.08 7.29 2.53
CA GLN A 156 -7.74 7.38 3.84
C GLN A 156 -6.74 7.63 4.95
N THR A 157 -5.63 6.88 4.96
CA THR A 157 -4.59 7.02 5.98
C THR A 157 -3.94 8.39 5.93
N MET A 158 -3.59 8.90 4.74
CA MET A 158 -3.07 10.26 4.59
C MET A 158 -4.06 11.32 5.10
N ALA A 159 -5.35 11.15 4.84
CA ALA A 159 -6.37 12.07 5.33
C ALA A 159 -6.49 12.08 6.85
N TYR A 160 -6.45 10.91 7.50
CA TYR A 160 -6.47 10.81 8.95
C TYR A 160 -5.24 11.44 9.60
N LEU A 161 -4.04 11.11 9.11
CA LEU A 161 -2.81 11.67 9.68
C LEU A 161 -2.77 13.19 9.55
N ARG A 162 -3.26 13.71 8.43
CA ARG A 162 -3.36 15.14 8.22
C ARG A 162 -4.38 15.80 9.16
N ALA A 163 -5.54 15.20 9.36
CA ALA A 163 -6.54 15.71 10.29
C ALA A 163 -5.97 15.79 11.71
N LEU A 164 -5.19 14.80 12.14
CA LEU A 164 -4.52 14.78 13.43
C LEU A 164 -3.43 15.87 13.53
N ALA A 165 -2.74 16.19 12.45
CA ALA A 165 -1.74 17.24 12.42
C ALA A 165 -2.33 18.67 12.40
N SER A 166 -3.64 18.81 12.17
CA SER A 166 -4.31 20.11 12.11
C SER A 166 -4.65 20.61 13.51
N PRO A 167 -4.32 21.88 13.87
CA PRO A 167 -4.52 22.42 15.22
C PRO A 167 -5.96 22.37 15.74
N THR A 168 -6.94 22.32 14.85
CA THR A 168 -8.37 22.32 15.20
C THR A 168 -8.83 21.04 15.93
N MET A 169 -8.16 19.91 15.77
CA MET A 169 -8.48 18.66 16.47
C MET A 169 -7.77 18.52 17.83
N ALA A 170 -6.67 19.26 18.03
CA ALA A 170 -5.93 19.25 19.31
C ALA A 170 -6.65 19.98 20.46
N ALA A 171 -7.72 20.70 20.17
CA ALA A 171 -8.45 21.55 21.11
C ALA A 171 -9.81 20.98 21.57
N ALA A 172 -10.08 19.68 21.45
CA ALA A 172 -11.24 19.09 22.10
C ALA A 172 -11.00 19.00 23.61
N PRO A 173 -11.71 19.77 24.48
CA PRO A 173 -11.54 19.67 25.91
C PRO A 173 -11.97 18.29 26.38
N ALA A 174 -11.12 17.64 27.17
CA ALA A 174 -11.51 16.46 27.93
C ALA A 174 -12.71 16.88 28.80
N THR A 175 -13.90 16.35 28.50
CA THR A 175 -15.06 16.46 29.39
C THR A 175 -14.70 15.79 30.71
N ALA A 176 -14.50 16.61 31.72
CA ALA A 176 -14.32 16.11 33.10
C ALA A 176 -15.55 15.30 33.49
N PRO A 177 -15.40 14.13 34.15
CA PRO A 177 -16.52 13.41 34.69
C PRO A 177 -17.15 14.27 35.78
N GLY A 178 -18.44 14.59 35.62
CA GLY A 178 -19.23 15.33 36.59
C GLY A 178 -19.24 14.62 37.95
N GLN A 179 -19.13 15.43 38.99
CA GLN A 179 -19.37 15.07 40.37
C GLN A 179 -20.85 14.72 40.59
#